data_43f1fd3f643b850dd2fdc810a2db2ce7
#
_entry.id   43f1fd3f643b850dd2fdc810a2db2ce7
#
_cell.length_a   1.000
_cell.length_b   1.000
_cell.length_c   1.000
_cell.angle_alpha   90.00
_cell.angle_beta   90.00
_cell.angle_gamma   90.00
#
_symmetry.space_group_name_H-M   'P 1'
#
loop_
_entity.id
_entity.type
_entity.pdbx_description
1 polymer ?
#
loop_
_entity_poly.entity_id
_entity_poly.type
_entity_poly.pdbx_seq_one_letter_code
_entity_poly.pdbx_strand_id
1 'polypeptide(L)'
;MKNIYIFLLFSLQFLFFCCADGNVSDTAPARPVSKSKPKRIVYFNVRREFNDLNDTHLAAASSIGIRPLASREEIPAASKKLYLVGGPMRYSQPFVVDELDHSSPFLVKEAYDLLHAIGKNFQDSLKSKQLPAYSVIVTSVLRTDADVKSLSRRNVNASQRSVHCYGTTFDITYRRFEKHDDEATDAGEIQLKGVLSEVLRDLRRAGRCYVKYEVKQACFHITAR
;
A
#
# COMPACT_ATOMS: atom_id res chain seq x y z
N MET A 1 43.10 -46.19 -18.30
CA MET A 1 43.76 -46.00 -16.99
C MET A 1 42.67 -45.62 -16.01
N LYS A 2 42.35 -46.53 -15.08
CA LYS A 2 41.23 -46.43 -14.11
C LYS A 2 41.79 -45.83 -12.84
N ASN A 3 41.23 -44.73 -12.36
CA ASN A 3 41.51 -44.22 -11.02
C ASN A 3 40.33 -44.52 -10.11
N ILE A 4 40.61 -45.39 -9.14
CA ILE A 4 39.75 -45.82 -8.05
C ILE A 4 40.00 -44.86 -6.90
N TYR A 5 38.95 -44.19 -6.42
CA TYR A 5 38.96 -43.44 -5.15
C TYR A 5 38.34 -44.31 -4.05
N ILE A 6 39.22 -44.61 -3.07
CA ILE A 6 38.89 -45.38 -1.85
C ILE A 6 38.24 -44.43 -0.86
N PHE A 7 37.00 -44.75 -0.43
CA PHE A 7 36.30 -44.08 0.69
C PHE A 7 36.75 -44.74 2.01
N LEU A 8 37.43 -43.95 2.85
CA LEU A 8 37.75 -44.31 4.23
C LEU A 8 36.58 -43.94 5.15
N LEU A 9 35.87 -44.94 5.67
CA LEU A 9 34.89 -44.81 6.72
C LEU A 9 35.59 -44.71 8.08
N PHE A 10 35.48 -43.55 8.72
CA PHE A 10 35.84 -43.40 10.14
C PHE A 10 34.60 -43.61 10.98
N SER A 11 34.51 -44.76 11.66
CA SER A 11 33.48 -45.01 12.69
C SER A 11 33.97 -44.45 14.03
N LEU A 12 33.33 -43.40 14.52
CA LEU A 12 33.55 -42.86 15.85
C LEU A 12 32.46 -43.37 16.79
N GLN A 13 32.84 -44.35 17.62
CA GLN A 13 31.95 -44.87 18.71
C GLN A 13 31.98 -43.86 19.86
N PHE A 14 30.86 -43.21 20.13
CA PHE A 14 30.65 -42.45 21.36
C PHE A 14 30.00 -43.34 22.42
N LEU A 15 30.75 -43.56 23.47
CA LEU A 15 30.26 -44.21 24.71
C LEU A 15 29.26 -43.29 25.41
N PHE A 16 28.03 -43.78 25.58
CA PHE A 16 27.04 -43.14 26.43
C PHE A 16 27.39 -43.35 27.90
N PHE A 17 27.73 -42.26 28.57
CA PHE A 17 27.77 -42.21 30.03
C PHE A 17 26.39 -41.72 30.51
N CYS A 18 25.63 -42.63 31.14
CA CYS A 18 24.33 -42.31 31.72
C CYS A 18 24.53 -41.73 33.13
N CYS A 19 24.37 -40.44 33.30
CA CYS A 19 24.13 -39.86 34.61
C CYS A 19 22.69 -39.33 34.62
N ALA A 20 21.86 -40.00 35.40
CA ALA A 20 20.52 -39.57 35.73
C ALA A 20 20.62 -38.50 36.82
N ASP A 21 20.35 -37.26 36.47
CA ASP A 21 19.94 -36.24 37.41
C ASP A 21 18.60 -35.66 36.99
N GLY A 22 17.62 -35.99 37.81
CA GLY A 22 16.24 -35.54 37.63
C GLY A 22 16.13 -34.02 37.94
N ASN A 23 15.96 -33.25 36.91
CA ASN A 23 15.45 -31.91 37.00
C ASN A 23 14.06 -31.85 36.36
N VAL A 24 13.03 -32.01 37.17
CA VAL A 24 11.65 -31.73 36.81
C VAL A 24 11.57 -30.21 36.62
N SER A 25 11.68 -29.76 35.37
CA SER A 25 11.35 -28.38 35.01
C SER A 25 9.85 -28.23 35.09
N ASP A 26 9.36 -27.63 36.13
CA ASP A 26 8.01 -27.05 36.26
C ASP A 26 7.82 -26.02 35.13
N THR A 27 7.36 -26.45 33.98
CA THR A 27 6.85 -25.55 32.97
C THR A 27 5.49 -25.05 33.44
N ALA A 28 5.50 -23.89 34.11
CA ALA A 28 4.28 -23.18 34.41
C ALA A 28 3.43 -23.03 33.16
N PRO A 29 2.12 -23.31 33.20
CA PRO A 29 1.26 -23.17 32.02
C PRO A 29 1.32 -21.73 31.50
N ALA A 30 1.60 -21.55 30.21
CA ALA A 30 1.63 -20.26 29.55
C ALA A 30 0.31 -19.54 29.85
N ARG A 31 0.40 -18.34 30.46
CA ARG A 31 -0.79 -17.51 30.72
C ARG A 31 -1.55 -17.31 29.42
N PRO A 32 -2.88 -17.53 29.39
CA PRO A 32 -3.67 -17.30 28.19
C PRO A 32 -3.48 -15.84 27.76
N VAL A 33 -3.01 -15.65 26.52
CA VAL A 33 -2.89 -14.32 25.90
C VAL A 33 -4.28 -13.71 25.90
N SER A 34 -4.49 -12.68 26.70
CA SER A 34 -5.75 -11.95 26.76
C SER A 34 -6.08 -11.43 25.35
N LYS A 35 -7.11 -12.01 24.70
CA LYS A 35 -7.62 -11.50 23.44
C LYS A 35 -8.17 -10.11 23.67
N SER A 36 -7.45 -9.09 23.24
CA SER A 36 -7.95 -7.71 23.29
C SER A 36 -9.27 -7.60 22.53
N LYS A 37 -10.21 -6.81 23.09
CA LYS A 37 -11.49 -6.55 22.39
C LYS A 37 -11.21 -5.88 21.03
N PRO A 38 -11.95 -6.23 19.96
CA PRO A 38 -11.78 -5.61 18.66
C PRO A 38 -12.05 -4.11 18.71
N LYS A 39 -11.19 -3.32 18.08
CA LYS A 39 -11.42 -1.88 17.95
C LYS A 39 -12.61 -1.64 17.01
N ARG A 40 -13.45 -0.66 17.35
CA ARG A 40 -14.59 -0.28 16.51
C ARG A 40 -14.15 0.63 15.38
N ILE A 41 -14.87 0.57 14.25
CA ILE A 41 -14.72 1.54 13.15
C ILE A 41 -15.42 2.84 13.57
N VAL A 42 -14.72 3.99 13.41
CA VAL A 42 -15.28 5.32 13.64
C VAL A 42 -15.77 5.88 12.31
N TYR A 43 -17.08 5.81 12.08
CA TYR A 43 -17.69 6.39 10.90
C TYR A 43 -17.88 7.91 11.03
N PHE A 44 -17.62 8.62 9.95
CA PHE A 44 -17.80 10.07 9.85
C PHE A 44 -18.23 10.47 8.44
N ASN A 45 -18.59 11.72 8.24
CA ASN A 45 -18.96 12.22 6.92
C ASN A 45 -17.71 12.42 6.07
N VAL A 46 -17.39 11.41 5.24
CA VAL A 46 -16.21 11.36 4.39
C VAL A 46 -16.13 12.54 3.42
N ARG A 47 -17.26 12.96 2.84
CA ARG A 47 -17.31 14.10 1.91
C ARG A 47 -16.96 15.43 2.60
N ARG A 48 -17.37 15.60 3.86
CA ARG A 48 -17.03 16.78 4.63
C ARG A 48 -15.59 16.76 5.12
N GLU A 49 -15.10 15.60 5.55
CA GLU A 49 -13.73 15.44 6.05
C GLU A 49 -12.70 15.60 4.95
N PHE A 50 -12.93 15.01 3.77
CA PHE A 50 -11.99 15.00 2.64
C PHE A 50 -12.46 15.91 1.52
N ASN A 51 -12.29 17.21 1.74
CA ASN A 51 -12.67 18.26 0.81
C ASN A 51 -11.53 19.27 0.61
N ASP A 52 -10.29 18.79 0.54
CA ASP A 52 -9.15 19.65 0.28
C ASP A 52 -9.26 20.27 -1.11
N LEU A 53 -8.89 21.56 -1.22
CA LEU A 53 -9.04 22.30 -2.45
C LEU A 53 -8.01 21.90 -3.50
N ASN A 54 -8.38 21.96 -4.77
CA ASN A 54 -7.47 21.62 -5.88
C ASN A 54 -6.18 22.47 -5.87
N ASP A 55 -6.28 23.74 -5.50
CA ASP A 55 -5.11 24.64 -5.43
C ASP A 55 -4.15 24.20 -4.32
N THR A 56 -4.66 23.67 -3.22
CA THR A 56 -3.85 23.13 -2.12
C THR A 56 -3.10 21.87 -2.57
N HIS A 57 -3.78 20.98 -3.29
CA HIS A 57 -3.13 19.82 -3.92
C HIS A 57 -2.06 20.24 -4.92
N LEU A 58 -2.36 21.21 -5.77
CA LEU A 58 -1.42 21.71 -6.79
C LEU A 58 -0.18 22.37 -6.15
N ALA A 59 -0.36 23.19 -5.12
CA ALA A 59 0.73 23.82 -4.40
C ALA A 59 1.67 22.77 -3.78
N ALA A 60 1.12 21.74 -3.11
CA ALA A 60 1.92 20.65 -2.56
C ALA A 60 2.63 19.88 -3.67
N ALA A 61 1.90 19.49 -4.72
CA ALA A 61 2.44 18.72 -5.83
C ALA A 61 3.61 19.43 -6.51
N SER A 62 3.48 20.72 -6.77
CA SER A 62 4.53 21.52 -7.43
C SER A 62 5.76 21.74 -6.55
N SER A 63 5.62 21.69 -5.22
CA SER A 63 6.73 21.94 -4.27
C SER A 63 7.68 20.77 -4.11
N ILE A 64 7.18 19.53 -4.16
CA ILE A 64 7.97 18.31 -3.90
C ILE A 64 8.04 17.37 -5.12
N GLY A 65 7.22 17.60 -6.15
CA GLY A 65 7.12 16.74 -7.32
C GLY A 65 8.21 16.95 -8.37
N ILE A 66 8.12 16.16 -9.43
CA ILE A 66 8.91 16.35 -10.64
C ILE A 66 8.27 17.44 -11.52
N ARG A 67 9.03 17.98 -12.46
CA ARG A 67 8.45 18.75 -13.56
C ARG A 67 7.53 17.83 -14.38
N PRO A 68 6.31 18.29 -14.74
CA PRO A 68 5.45 17.53 -15.64
C PRO A 68 6.16 17.09 -16.92
N LEU A 69 5.95 15.84 -17.29
CA LEU A 69 6.54 15.21 -18.47
C LEU A 69 5.57 15.30 -19.63
N ALA A 70 6.07 15.62 -20.83
CA ALA A 70 5.23 15.73 -22.03
C ALA A 70 4.65 14.37 -22.44
N SER A 71 5.44 13.28 -22.33
CA SER A 71 5.04 11.95 -22.72
C SER A 71 5.72 10.87 -21.88
N ARG A 72 5.29 9.61 -22.01
CA ARG A 72 5.85 8.47 -21.27
C ARG A 72 7.30 8.15 -21.64
N GLU A 73 7.75 8.54 -22.82
CA GLU A 73 9.12 8.38 -23.31
C GLU A 73 10.13 9.20 -22.48
N GLU A 74 9.67 10.23 -21.78
CA GLU A 74 10.52 11.05 -20.89
C GLU A 74 10.73 10.43 -19.49
N ILE A 75 9.95 9.41 -19.12
CA ILE A 75 10.03 8.78 -17.78
C ILE A 75 11.43 8.25 -17.46
N PRO A 76 12.15 7.56 -18.38
CA PRO A 76 13.50 7.07 -18.10
C PRO A 76 14.47 8.18 -17.69
N ALA A 77 14.36 9.37 -18.27
CA ALA A 77 15.20 10.52 -17.92
C ALA A 77 14.89 11.06 -16.50
N ALA A 78 13.66 10.92 -16.03
CA ALA A 78 13.23 11.31 -14.68
C ALA A 78 13.41 10.19 -13.63
N SER A 79 13.87 9.01 -14.01
CA SER A 79 13.89 7.77 -13.20
C SER A 79 14.63 7.91 -11.87
N LYS A 80 15.65 8.81 -11.76
CA LYS A 80 16.39 9.05 -10.50
C LYS A 80 15.51 9.61 -9.37
N LYS A 81 14.35 10.20 -9.71
CA LYS A 81 13.41 10.79 -8.75
C LYS A 81 12.10 9.98 -8.62
N LEU A 82 11.96 8.92 -9.39
CA LEU A 82 10.73 8.15 -9.49
C LEU A 82 10.94 6.73 -8.97
N TYR A 83 10.00 6.28 -8.16
CA TYR A 83 9.94 4.95 -7.56
C TYR A 83 8.80 4.17 -8.22
N LEU A 84 9.10 2.95 -8.67
CA LEU A 84 8.13 2.06 -9.27
C LEU A 84 7.13 1.58 -8.21
N VAL A 85 5.85 1.80 -8.44
CA VAL A 85 4.74 1.27 -7.66
C VAL A 85 4.07 0.14 -8.45
N GLY A 86 4.10 -1.06 -7.93
CA GLY A 86 3.61 -2.23 -8.69
C GLY A 86 4.74 -2.99 -9.37
N GLY A 87 4.39 -4.03 -10.08
CA GLY A 87 5.32 -4.93 -10.75
C GLY A 87 5.10 -6.40 -10.34
N PRO A 88 6.00 -7.32 -10.72
CA PRO A 88 5.80 -8.77 -10.54
C PRO A 88 5.69 -9.22 -9.07
N MET A 89 6.07 -8.39 -8.12
CA MET A 89 5.97 -8.66 -6.68
C MET A 89 4.65 -8.15 -6.07
N ARG A 90 3.54 -8.36 -6.77
CA ARG A 90 2.19 -7.91 -6.38
C ARG A 90 1.82 -8.23 -4.93
N TYR A 91 2.29 -9.35 -4.41
CA TYR A 91 1.95 -9.83 -3.06
C TYR A 91 2.92 -9.39 -1.95
N SER A 92 4.02 -8.73 -2.27
CA SER A 92 4.97 -8.22 -1.27
C SER A 92 4.71 -6.77 -0.86
N GLN A 93 3.77 -6.09 -1.53
CA GLN A 93 3.41 -4.71 -1.23
C GLN A 93 2.09 -4.65 -0.44
N PRO A 94 1.93 -3.66 0.46
CA PRO A 94 0.70 -3.51 1.25
C PRO A 94 -0.47 -2.93 0.45
N PHE A 95 -0.37 -2.87 -0.87
CA PHE A 95 -1.38 -2.40 -1.82
C PHE A 95 -1.27 -3.15 -3.14
N VAL A 96 -2.29 -3.07 -3.95
CA VAL A 96 -2.33 -3.57 -5.33
C VAL A 96 -2.47 -2.39 -6.28
N VAL A 97 -1.82 -2.45 -7.43
CA VAL A 97 -2.00 -1.49 -8.52
C VAL A 97 -2.86 -2.13 -9.60
N ASP A 98 -3.94 -1.45 -9.96
CA ASP A 98 -4.84 -1.84 -11.02
C ASP A 98 -4.17 -1.68 -12.41
N GLU A 99 -4.82 -2.15 -13.46
CA GLU A 99 -4.38 -1.86 -14.82
C GLU A 99 -4.43 -0.34 -15.08
N LEU A 100 -3.33 0.22 -15.59
CA LEU A 100 -3.13 1.67 -15.71
C LEU A 100 -3.18 2.11 -17.18
N ASP A 101 -4.36 2.38 -17.71
CA ASP A 101 -4.53 2.85 -19.11
C ASP A 101 -3.95 4.26 -19.33
N HIS A 102 -4.18 5.16 -18.38
CA HIS A 102 -3.90 6.59 -18.50
C HIS A 102 -2.99 7.13 -17.41
N SER A 103 -2.13 6.29 -16.87
CA SER A 103 -1.07 6.68 -15.94
C SER A 103 0.06 5.66 -15.98
N SER A 104 1.22 6.02 -15.46
CA SER A 104 2.42 5.17 -15.42
C SER A 104 2.77 4.85 -13.98
N PRO A 105 3.19 3.62 -13.63
CA PRO A 105 3.30 3.13 -12.25
C PRO A 105 4.51 3.72 -11.50
N PHE A 106 4.59 5.04 -11.43
CA PHE A 106 5.68 5.75 -10.78
C PHE A 106 5.17 6.84 -9.84
N LEU A 107 5.89 7.03 -8.74
CA LEU A 107 5.68 8.12 -7.78
C LEU A 107 7.04 8.68 -7.33
N VAL A 108 7.07 9.95 -6.89
CA VAL A 108 8.22 10.48 -6.15
C VAL A 108 8.29 9.81 -4.77
N LYS A 109 9.46 9.90 -4.11
CA LYS A 109 9.71 9.20 -2.85
C LYS A 109 8.66 9.47 -1.77
N GLU A 110 8.29 10.72 -1.59
CA GLU A 110 7.31 11.15 -0.56
C GLU A 110 5.94 10.50 -0.77
N ALA A 111 5.48 10.43 -2.03
CA ALA A 111 4.21 9.81 -2.38
C ALA A 111 4.30 8.27 -2.32
N TYR A 112 5.44 7.69 -2.71
CA TYR A 112 5.71 6.27 -2.58
C TYR A 112 5.67 5.83 -1.11
N ASP A 113 6.39 6.53 -0.23
CA ASP A 113 6.41 6.23 1.20
C ASP A 113 5.03 6.43 1.85
N LEU A 114 4.28 7.44 1.41
CA LEU A 114 2.90 7.67 1.85
C LEU A 114 1.98 6.52 1.46
N LEU A 115 2.05 6.05 0.21
CA LEU A 115 1.23 4.93 -0.28
C LEU A 115 1.52 3.65 0.52
N HIS A 116 2.80 3.36 0.78
CA HIS A 116 3.19 2.25 1.65
C HIS A 116 2.65 2.39 3.08
N ALA A 117 2.71 3.59 3.65
CA ALA A 117 2.15 3.87 4.96
C ALA A 117 0.62 3.68 5.00
N ILE A 118 -0.10 4.12 3.96
CA ILE A 118 -1.55 3.91 3.85
C ILE A 118 -1.88 2.42 3.82
N GLY A 119 -1.23 1.67 2.94
CA GLY A 119 -1.50 0.24 2.79
C GLY A 119 -1.21 -0.54 4.08
N LYS A 120 -0.03 -0.28 4.70
CA LYS A 120 0.34 -0.91 5.96
C LYS A 120 -0.62 -0.56 7.10
N ASN A 121 -0.93 0.72 7.28
CA ASN A 121 -1.85 1.17 8.32
C ASN A 121 -3.27 0.61 8.12
N PHE A 122 -3.69 0.45 6.86
CA PHE A 122 -4.96 -0.18 6.53
C PHE A 122 -5.00 -1.65 6.99
N GLN A 123 -3.97 -2.44 6.66
CA GLN A 123 -3.87 -3.84 7.09
C GLN A 123 -3.78 -3.98 8.62
N ASP A 124 -2.97 -3.15 9.28
CA ASP A 124 -2.84 -3.12 10.74
C ASP A 124 -4.18 -2.73 11.41
N SER A 125 -4.93 -1.81 10.80
CA SER A 125 -6.26 -1.39 11.26
C SER A 125 -7.29 -2.50 11.11
N LEU A 126 -7.29 -3.22 9.98
CA LEU A 126 -8.16 -4.39 9.79
C LEU A 126 -7.87 -5.45 10.86
N LYS A 127 -6.59 -5.79 11.08
CA LYS A 127 -6.18 -6.75 12.11
C LYS A 127 -6.65 -6.33 13.51
N SER A 128 -6.51 -5.04 13.87
CA SER A 128 -6.94 -4.53 15.18
C SER A 128 -8.45 -4.57 15.40
N LYS A 129 -9.22 -4.60 14.30
CA LYS A 129 -10.67 -4.67 14.27
C LYS A 129 -11.19 -6.11 14.09
N GLN A 130 -10.27 -7.07 13.99
CA GLN A 130 -10.57 -8.49 13.73
C GLN A 130 -11.35 -8.69 12.42
N LEU A 131 -11.04 -7.86 11.40
CA LEU A 131 -11.55 -8.00 10.05
C LEU A 131 -10.58 -8.82 9.20
N PRO A 132 -11.06 -9.52 8.16
CA PRO A 132 -10.22 -10.24 7.21
C PRO A 132 -9.18 -9.33 6.56
N ALA A 133 -8.09 -9.94 6.07
CA ALA A 133 -7.00 -9.21 5.44
C ALA A 133 -7.37 -8.80 4.00
N TYR A 134 -7.21 -7.51 3.72
CA TYR A 134 -7.38 -6.91 2.40
C TYR A 134 -6.24 -5.93 2.11
N SER A 135 -5.99 -5.70 0.82
CA SER A 135 -5.17 -4.59 0.34
C SER A 135 -6.03 -3.52 -0.34
N VAL A 136 -5.59 -2.28 -0.23
CA VAL A 136 -6.13 -1.16 -1.02
C VAL A 136 -5.71 -1.31 -2.48
N ILE A 137 -6.54 -0.81 -3.41
CA ILE A 137 -6.26 -0.85 -4.86
C ILE A 137 -6.03 0.57 -5.36
N VAL A 138 -4.84 0.79 -5.95
CA VAL A 138 -4.43 2.04 -6.60
C VAL A 138 -4.92 2.03 -8.04
N THR A 139 -5.64 3.06 -8.45
CA THR A 139 -6.27 3.16 -9.78
C THR A 139 -5.65 4.22 -10.68
N SER A 140 -4.84 5.12 -10.14
CA SER A 140 -4.11 6.12 -10.91
C SER A 140 -2.88 6.61 -10.15
N VAL A 141 -1.82 6.93 -10.89
CA VAL A 141 -0.53 7.43 -10.38
C VAL A 141 0.02 8.51 -11.31
N LEU A 142 1.33 8.51 -11.63
CA LEU A 142 1.95 9.50 -12.51
C LEU A 142 1.24 9.55 -13.87
N ARG A 143 0.87 10.76 -14.31
CA ARG A 143 0.38 11.05 -15.65
C ARG A 143 1.35 11.97 -16.39
N THR A 144 1.44 11.79 -17.69
CA THR A 144 2.09 12.75 -18.58
C THR A 144 1.05 13.71 -19.17
N ASP A 145 1.51 14.80 -19.80
CA ASP A 145 0.60 15.71 -20.52
C ASP A 145 -0.18 15.00 -21.62
N ALA A 146 0.46 14.02 -22.29
CA ALA A 146 -0.20 13.17 -23.29
C ALA A 146 -1.32 12.31 -22.66
N ASP A 147 -1.11 11.73 -21.48
CA ASP A 147 -2.15 10.96 -20.75
C ASP A 147 -3.33 11.86 -20.39
N VAL A 148 -3.08 13.07 -19.86
CA VAL A 148 -4.11 14.04 -19.51
C VAL A 148 -4.90 14.48 -20.76
N LYS A 149 -4.22 14.75 -21.88
CA LYS A 149 -4.85 15.09 -23.14
C LYS A 149 -5.72 13.95 -23.69
N SER A 150 -5.27 12.71 -23.54
CA SER A 150 -6.07 11.52 -23.93
C SER A 150 -7.34 11.40 -23.10
N LEU A 151 -7.24 11.62 -21.77
CA LEU A 151 -8.40 11.62 -20.87
C LEU A 151 -9.38 12.75 -21.16
N SER A 152 -8.90 13.97 -21.47
CA SER A 152 -9.75 15.14 -21.72
C SER A 152 -10.58 15.01 -23.02
N ARG A 153 -10.12 14.24 -23.99
CA ARG A 153 -10.93 13.90 -25.19
C ARG A 153 -12.18 13.09 -24.87
N ARG A 154 -12.14 12.33 -23.77
CA ARG A 154 -13.25 11.49 -23.29
C ARG A 154 -14.05 12.17 -22.17
N ASN A 155 -13.46 13.16 -21.50
CA ASN A 155 -14.06 13.85 -20.36
C ASN A 155 -13.69 15.34 -20.38
N VAL A 156 -14.64 16.18 -20.84
CA VAL A 156 -14.49 17.64 -20.98
C VAL A 156 -14.14 18.35 -19.67
N ASN A 157 -14.35 17.71 -18.51
CA ASN A 157 -14.03 18.22 -17.17
C ASN A 157 -12.61 17.89 -16.69
N ALA A 158 -11.76 17.24 -17.52
CA ALA A 158 -10.38 16.97 -17.13
C ALA A 158 -9.60 18.29 -17.10
N SER A 159 -9.09 18.64 -15.91
CA SER A 159 -8.24 19.83 -15.73
C SER A 159 -6.99 19.73 -16.60
N GLN A 160 -6.65 20.79 -17.33
CA GLN A 160 -5.42 20.87 -18.12
C GLN A 160 -4.14 20.86 -17.24
N ARG A 161 -4.28 21.03 -15.92
CA ARG A 161 -3.19 20.94 -14.94
C ARG A 161 -3.48 19.86 -13.92
N SER A 162 -3.30 18.61 -14.34
CA SER A 162 -3.48 17.48 -13.42
C SER A 162 -2.33 17.41 -12.43
N VAL A 163 -2.64 17.36 -11.13
CA VAL A 163 -1.63 17.19 -10.06
C VAL A 163 -0.91 15.83 -10.15
N HIS A 164 -1.48 14.84 -10.82
CA HIS A 164 -0.81 13.57 -11.13
C HIS A 164 0.45 13.75 -11.98
N CYS A 165 0.58 14.84 -12.74
CA CYS A 165 1.75 15.09 -13.60
C CYS A 165 3.03 15.36 -12.79
N TYR A 166 2.92 15.63 -11.51
CA TYR A 166 4.06 15.87 -10.61
C TYR A 166 4.59 14.59 -9.94
N GLY A 167 3.92 13.44 -10.11
CA GLY A 167 4.31 12.17 -9.47
C GLY A 167 4.08 12.11 -7.96
N THR A 168 3.38 13.08 -7.39
CA THR A 168 3.10 13.22 -5.95
C THR A 168 1.72 12.71 -5.55
N THR A 169 0.90 12.35 -6.54
CA THR A 169 -0.53 12.13 -6.38
C THR A 169 -0.92 10.77 -6.93
N PHE A 170 -1.81 10.10 -6.21
CA PHE A 170 -2.38 8.82 -6.59
C PHE A 170 -3.84 8.70 -6.15
N ASP A 171 -4.59 7.84 -6.83
CA ASP A 171 -5.97 7.54 -6.53
C ASP A 171 -6.10 6.13 -5.95
N ILE A 172 -6.86 5.98 -4.86
CA ILE A 172 -7.23 4.69 -4.26
C ILE A 172 -8.74 4.55 -4.36
N THR A 173 -9.22 3.46 -5.00
CA THR A 173 -10.65 3.19 -5.04
C THR A 173 -11.17 2.83 -3.65
N TYR A 174 -12.40 3.26 -3.33
CA TYR A 174 -13.11 2.90 -2.11
C TYR A 174 -14.26 1.90 -2.35
N ARG A 175 -14.37 1.38 -3.57
CA ARG A 175 -15.43 0.42 -3.97
C ARG A 175 -14.91 -0.99 -4.06
N ARG A 176 -13.61 -1.17 -4.28
CA ARG A 176 -12.96 -2.47 -4.44
C ARG A 176 -11.74 -2.56 -3.56
N PHE A 177 -11.51 -3.75 -3.04
CA PHE A 177 -10.35 -4.09 -2.21
C PHE A 177 -9.89 -5.49 -2.62
N GLU A 178 -8.60 -5.75 -2.56
CA GLU A 178 -8.03 -7.07 -2.87
C GLU A 178 -8.04 -7.92 -1.62
N LYS A 179 -8.78 -9.02 -1.64
CA LYS A 179 -8.86 -9.98 -0.54
C LYS A 179 -7.64 -10.89 -0.56
N HIS A 180 -7.07 -11.20 0.61
CA HIS A 180 -5.87 -12.05 0.68
C HIS A 180 -6.18 -13.53 0.81
N ASP A 181 -7.34 -13.89 1.34
CA ASP A 181 -7.77 -15.26 1.58
C ASP A 181 -9.22 -15.41 1.16
N ASP A 182 -9.46 -16.10 0.07
CA ASP A 182 -10.79 -16.29 -0.52
C ASP A 182 -11.73 -17.11 0.38
N GLU A 183 -11.17 -17.96 1.25
CA GLU A 183 -11.92 -18.78 2.21
C GLU A 183 -12.40 -17.99 3.45
N ALA A 184 -11.76 -16.82 3.73
CA ALA A 184 -12.16 -16.00 4.85
C ALA A 184 -13.55 -15.36 4.63
N THR A 185 -14.28 -15.11 5.72
CA THR A 185 -15.56 -14.37 5.67
C THR A 185 -15.35 -12.97 5.10
N ASP A 186 -16.23 -12.51 4.21
CA ASP A 186 -16.10 -11.18 3.60
C ASP A 186 -16.35 -10.06 4.60
N ALA A 187 -15.51 -9.03 4.52
CA ALA A 187 -15.81 -7.73 5.10
C ALA A 187 -16.65 -6.90 4.11
N GLY A 188 -17.68 -6.23 4.60
CA GLY A 188 -18.53 -5.38 3.74
C GLY A 188 -17.79 -4.15 3.20
N GLU A 189 -18.14 -3.70 1.97
CA GLU A 189 -17.57 -2.49 1.34
C GLU A 189 -17.59 -1.28 2.30
N ILE A 190 -18.70 -1.08 3.02
CA ILE A 190 -18.83 0.04 3.97
C ILE A 190 -17.82 -0.04 5.11
N GLN A 191 -17.53 -1.26 5.61
CA GLN A 191 -16.55 -1.47 6.67
C GLN A 191 -15.15 -1.17 6.16
N LEU A 192 -14.75 -1.72 5.01
CA LEU A 192 -13.44 -1.52 4.40
C LEU A 192 -13.19 -0.04 4.07
N LYS A 193 -14.18 0.62 3.45
CA LYS A 193 -14.14 2.06 3.21
C LYS A 193 -14.03 2.85 4.52
N GLY A 194 -14.75 2.45 5.57
CA GLY A 194 -14.68 3.06 6.90
C GLY A 194 -13.26 3.00 7.47
N VAL A 195 -12.63 1.83 7.43
CA VAL A 195 -11.25 1.63 7.91
C VAL A 195 -10.26 2.45 7.08
N LEU A 196 -10.36 2.43 5.75
CA LEU A 196 -9.49 3.25 4.89
C LEU A 196 -9.66 4.74 5.19
N SER A 197 -10.90 5.19 5.42
CA SER A 197 -11.19 6.60 5.77
C SER A 197 -10.55 6.99 7.10
N GLU A 198 -10.57 6.13 8.13
CA GLU A 198 -9.86 6.40 9.41
C GLU A 198 -8.36 6.60 9.16
N VAL A 199 -7.73 5.70 8.41
CA VAL A 199 -6.29 5.76 8.08
C VAL A 199 -5.94 7.07 7.37
N LEU A 200 -6.71 7.41 6.34
CA LEU A 200 -6.50 8.65 5.57
C LEU A 200 -6.69 9.90 6.44
N ARG A 201 -7.71 9.92 7.31
CA ARG A 201 -7.94 11.02 8.24
C ARG A 201 -6.75 11.21 9.20
N ASP A 202 -6.22 10.12 9.75
CA ASP A 202 -5.12 10.18 10.71
C ASP A 202 -3.83 10.66 10.03
N LEU A 203 -3.51 10.17 8.83
CA LEU A 203 -2.37 10.64 8.04
C LEU A 203 -2.53 12.10 7.59
N ARG A 204 -3.74 12.53 7.19
CA ARG A 204 -4.03 13.91 6.84
C ARG A 204 -3.86 14.85 8.04
N ARG A 205 -4.35 14.47 9.22
CA ARG A 205 -4.17 15.22 10.49
C ARG A 205 -2.72 15.29 10.93
N ALA A 206 -1.94 14.24 10.63
CA ALA A 206 -0.48 14.23 10.84
C ALA A 206 0.29 15.08 9.80
N GLY A 207 -0.40 15.78 8.91
CA GLY A 207 0.22 16.64 7.89
C GLY A 207 0.93 15.87 6.76
N ARG A 208 0.65 14.57 6.58
CA ARG A 208 1.32 13.72 5.59
C ARG A 208 0.73 13.85 4.18
N CYS A 209 -0.53 14.25 4.06
CA CYS A 209 -1.23 14.32 2.78
C CYS A 209 -2.39 15.30 2.80
N TYR A 210 -2.81 15.68 1.60
CA TYR A 210 -4.13 16.21 1.29
C TYR A 210 -5.00 15.09 0.69
N VAL A 211 -6.30 15.12 0.99
CA VAL A 211 -7.24 14.08 0.53
C VAL A 211 -8.52 14.72 0.01
N LYS A 212 -8.94 14.32 -1.18
CA LYS A 212 -10.22 14.68 -1.77
C LYS A 212 -11.06 13.43 -2.04
N TYR A 213 -12.32 13.45 -1.60
CA TYR A 213 -13.28 12.38 -1.88
C TYR A 213 -13.95 12.61 -3.22
N GLU A 214 -13.60 11.83 -4.23
CA GLU A 214 -14.13 11.95 -5.58
C GLU A 214 -15.25 10.95 -5.85
N VAL A 215 -16.48 11.47 -5.90
CA VAL A 215 -17.71 10.64 -6.03
C VAL A 215 -17.84 10.02 -7.41
N LYS A 216 -17.52 10.78 -8.47
CA LYS A 216 -17.67 10.32 -9.87
C LYS A 216 -16.65 9.24 -10.23
N GLN A 217 -15.41 9.38 -9.77
CA GLN A 217 -14.34 8.42 -9.98
C GLN A 217 -14.35 7.28 -8.95
N ALA A 218 -15.16 7.39 -7.90
CA ALA A 218 -15.26 6.45 -6.79
C ALA A 218 -13.90 6.16 -6.13
N CYS A 219 -13.08 7.21 -5.92
CA CYS A 219 -11.76 7.13 -5.32
C CYS A 219 -11.50 8.21 -4.27
N PHE A 220 -10.49 7.98 -3.46
CA PHE A 220 -9.80 9.03 -2.73
C PHE A 220 -8.63 9.51 -3.57
N HIS A 221 -8.63 10.80 -3.89
CA HIS A 221 -7.56 11.50 -4.57
C HIS A 221 -6.59 12.05 -3.52
N ILE A 222 -5.34 11.56 -3.51
CA ILE A 222 -4.40 11.74 -2.40
C ILE A 222 -3.11 12.36 -2.94
N THR A 223 -2.68 13.49 -2.36
CA THR A 223 -1.42 14.15 -2.69
C THR A 223 -0.51 14.20 -1.47
N ALA A 224 0.73 13.76 -1.58
CA ALA A 224 1.75 13.83 -0.53
C ALA A 224 2.14 15.28 -0.20
N ARG A 225 2.60 15.49 1.05
CA ARG A 225 3.07 16.80 1.58
C ARG A 225 4.47 16.65 2.13
#